data_ce89879ff01556925d52042b0eec7809
#
_entry.id   ce89879ff01556925d52042b0eec7809
#
_cell.length_a   1.000
_cell.length_b   1.000
_cell.length_c   1.000
_cell.angle_alpha   90.00
_cell.angle_beta   90.00
_cell.angle_gamma   90.00
#
_symmetry.space_group_name_H-M   'P 1'
#
loop_
_entity.id
_entity.type
_entity.pdbx_description
1 polymer ?
#
loop_
_entity_poly.entity_id
_entity_poly.type
_entity_poly.pdbx_seq_one_letter_code
_entity_poly.pdbx_strand_id
1 'polypeptide(L)'
;MTEQERMLSGALYNAGDPALLEARQRAKCLCHRFNTQSPEDDAYAQHQQETLQALLGHMGTQCWIEAPFHCDYGTQITIGDHFFANYDCIFLDVAPIVIGNHVFLGPRVSLYTAGHPLTAQIRNLELEFGKPITIGDSVWIGGDTTVLPGVTIGP
;
A
#
# COMPACT_ATOMS: atom_id res chain seq x y z
N MET A 1 18.48 15.40 -7.26
CA MET A 1 17.47 14.55 -6.62
C MET A 1 16.40 14.17 -7.64
N THR A 2 16.16 12.88 -7.81
CA THR A 2 15.07 12.39 -8.67
C THR A 2 13.73 12.63 -8.00
N GLU A 3 12.64 12.57 -8.78
CA GLU A 3 11.29 12.68 -8.20
C GLU A 3 10.98 11.53 -7.24
N GLN A 4 11.52 10.34 -7.49
CA GLN A 4 11.41 9.22 -6.56
C GLN A 4 12.12 9.50 -5.23
N GLU A 5 13.32 10.05 -5.28
CA GLU A 5 14.05 10.44 -4.06
C GLU A 5 13.30 11.53 -3.29
N ARG A 6 12.71 12.50 -3.99
CA ARG A 6 11.85 13.51 -3.36
C ARG A 6 10.64 12.88 -2.68
N MET A 7 9.95 12.00 -3.39
CA MET A 7 8.78 11.27 -2.88
C MET A 7 9.12 10.52 -1.57
N LEU A 8 10.23 9.77 -1.58
CA LEU A 8 10.64 8.97 -0.43
C LEU A 8 11.19 9.81 0.73
N SER A 9 11.67 11.03 0.46
CA SER A 9 12.18 11.94 1.49
C SER A 9 11.06 12.74 2.19
N GLY A 10 9.82 12.65 1.72
CA GLY A 10 8.71 13.45 2.22
C GLY A 10 8.62 14.85 1.64
N ALA A 11 9.47 15.18 0.67
CA ALA A 11 9.43 16.47 -0.04
C ALA A 11 8.29 16.49 -1.06
N LEU A 12 7.92 17.69 -1.49
CA LEU A 12 7.00 17.85 -2.62
C LEU A 12 7.65 17.28 -3.87
N TYR A 13 6.89 16.50 -4.62
CA TYR A 13 7.35 15.82 -5.83
C TYR A 13 6.27 15.81 -6.91
N ASN A 14 6.69 15.56 -8.15
CA ASN A 14 5.80 15.43 -9.30
C ASN A 14 5.48 13.94 -9.53
N ALA A 15 4.27 13.53 -9.23
CA ALA A 15 3.81 12.15 -9.44
C ALA A 15 3.72 11.77 -10.92
N GLY A 16 3.70 12.74 -11.83
CA GLY A 16 3.68 12.52 -13.28
C GLY A 16 5.04 12.20 -13.90
N ASP A 17 6.10 12.13 -13.09
CA ASP A 17 7.44 11.73 -13.57
C ASP A 17 7.39 10.35 -14.25
N PRO A 18 8.02 10.17 -15.42
CA PRO A 18 7.94 8.91 -16.18
C PRO A 18 8.33 7.67 -15.39
N ALA A 19 9.37 7.73 -14.55
CA ALA A 19 9.80 6.61 -13.74
C ALA A 19 8.74 6.22 -12.69
N LEU A 20 8.06 7.20 -12.10
CA LEU A 20 6.97 6.96 -11.15
C LEU A 20 5.72 6.41 -11.85
N LEU A 21 5.40 6.91 -13.03
CA LEU A 21 4.30 6.37 -13.84
C LEU A 21 4.53 4.90 -14.19
N GLU A 22 5.75 4.54 -14.60
CA GLU A 22 6.12 3.16 -14.92
C GLU A 22 6.00 2.26 -13.69
N ALA A 23 6.48 2.71 -12.54
CA ALA A 23 6.40 1.96 -11.28
C ALA A 23 4.93 1.72 -10.87
N ARG A 24 4.05 2.73 -11.00
CA ARG A 24 2.62 2.54 -10.73
C ARG A 24 1.96 1.64 -11.74
N GLN A 25 2.34 1.70 -13.00
CA GLN A 25 1.82 0.81 -14.04
C GLN A 25 2.15 -0.65 -13.72
N ARG A 26 3.37 -0.93 -13.28
CA ARG A 26 3.77 -2.25 -12.80
C ARG A 26 2.85 -2.73 -11.67
N ALA A 27 2.61 -1.89 -10.67
CA ALA A 27 1.73 -2.22 -9.55
C ALA A 27 0.30 -2.48 -10.01
N LYS A 28 -0.22 -1.66 -10.94
CA LYS A 28 -1.56 -1.88 -11.51
C LYS A 28 -1.69 -3.24 -12.19
N CYS A 29 -0.68 -3.65 -12.95
CA CYS A 29 -0.68 -4.95 -13.62
C CYS A 29 -0.69 -6.09 -12.61
N LEU A 30 0.09 -6.00 -11.54
CA LEU A 30 0.12 -7.02 -10.49
C LEU A 30 -1.17 -7.05 -9.67
N CYS A 31 -1.74 -5.90 -9.32
CA CYS A 31 -3.04 -5.82 -8.67
C CYS A 31 -4.14 -6.41 -9.55
N HIS A 32 -4.13 -6.12 -10.83
CA HIS A 32 -5.09 -6.71 -11.77
C HIS A 32 -4.99 -8.24 -11.80
N ARG A 33 -3.78 -8.78 -11.88
CA ARG A 33 -3.55 -10.23 -11.83
C ARG A 33 -4.07 -10.82 -10.52
N PHE A 34 -3.76 -10.20 -9.39
CA PHE A 34 -4.23 -10.61 -8.07
C PHE A 34 -5.76 -10.59 -7.98
N ASN A 35 -6.40 -9.54 -8.48
CA ASN A 35 -7.83 -9.30 -8.33
C ASN A 35 -8.69 -10.07 -9.32
N THR A 36 -8.09 -10.64 -10.36
CA THR A 36 -8.82 -11.40 -11.41
C THR A 36 -8.51 -12.89 -11.41
N GLN A 37 -7.66 -13.37 -10.49
CA GLN A 37 -7.40 -14.80 -10.34
C GLN A 37 -8.68 -15.52 -9.93
N SER A 38 -9.00 -16.63 -10.60
CA SER A 38 -10.19 -17.41 -10.29
C SER A 38 -10.01 -18.18 -8.98
N PRO A 39 -10.93 -18.04 -8.02
CA PRO A 39 -10.90 -18.86 -6.81
C PRO A 39 -11.19 -20.34 -7.05
N GLU A 40 -11.67 -20.70 -8.24
CA GLU A 40 -11.89 -22.10 -8.64
C GLU A 40 -10.59 -22.81 -9.09
N ASP A 41 -9.52 -22.04 -9.35
CA ASP A 41 -8.21 -22.61 -9.68
C ASP A 41 -7.63 -23.34 -8.46
N ASP A 42 -7.25 -24.61 -8.65
CA ASP A 42 -6.65 -25.42 -7.57
C ASP A 42 -5.39 -24.80 -6.99
N ALA A 43 -4.66 -24.00 -7.77
CA ALA A 43 -3.47 -23.27 -7.35
C ALA A 43 -3.77 -21.82 -6.94
N TYR A 44 -5.04 -21.47 -6.65
CA TYR A 44 -5.43 -20.11 -6.33
C TYR A 44 -4.59 -19.48 -5.19
N ALA A 45 -4.50 -20.18 -4.07
CA ALA A 45 -3.74 -19.66 -2.92
C ALA A 45 -2.26 -19.44 -3.26
N GLN A 46 -1.65 -20.35 -4.00
CA GLN A 46 -0.25 -20.24 -4.43
C GLN A 46 -0.07 -19.04 -5.37
N HIS A 47 -0.92 -18.90 -6.38
CA HIS A 47 -0.84 -17.79 -7.34
C HIS A 47 -1.04 -16.44 -6.65
N GLN A 48 -1.95 -16.36 -5.68
CA GLN A 48 -2.15 -15.14 -4.89
C GLN A 48 -0.91 -14.77 -4.08
N GLN A 49 -0.29 -15.74 -3.41
CA GLN A 49 0.94 -15.53 -2.65
C GLN A 49 2.11 -15.09 -3.56
N GLU A 50 2.28 -15.74 -4.70
CA GLU A 50 3.34 -15.39 -5.66
C GLU A 50 3.16 -13.96 -6.18
N THR A 51 1.92 -13.56 -6.48
CA THR A 51 1.63 -12.21 -6.96
C THR A 51 1.91 -11.17 -5.87
N LEU A 52 1.50 -11.42 -4.64
CA LEU A 52 1.79 -10.53 -3.50
C LEU A 52 3.30 -10.41 -3.23
N GLN A 53 4.04 -11.50 -3.32
CA GLN A 53 5.50 -11.48 -3.16
C GLN A 53 6.19 -10.67 -4.26
N ALA A 54 5.65 -10.69 -5.48
CA ALA A 54 6.16 -9.87 -6.58
C ALA A 54 5.79 -8.39 -6.41
N LEU A 55 4.63 -8.10 -5.83
CA LEU A 55 4.09 -6.75 -5.68
C LEU A 55 4.68 -6.00 -4.49
N LEU A 56 4.69 -6.64 -3.31
CA LEU A 56 5.03 -5.99 -2.05
C LEU A 56 6.54 -5.94 -1.82
N GLY A 57 7.00 -4.91 -1.12
CA GLY A 57 8.40 -4.77 -0.75
C GLY A 57 8.86 -5.92 0.15
N HIS A 58 8.06 -6.27 1.14
CA HIS A 58 8.27 -7.44 1.99
C HIS A 58 6.94 -7.93 2.56
N MET A 59 6.78 -9.23 2.61
CA MET A 59 5.65 -9.86 3.30
C MET A 59 6.18 -11.08 4.06
N GLY A 60 5.87 -11.14 5.35
CA GLY A 60 6.28 -12.25 6.21
C GLY A 60 5.53 -13.55 5.90
N THR A 61 5.63 -14.50 6.82
CA THR A 61 5.02 -15.82 6.69
C THR A 61 3.58 -15.84 7.21
N GLN A 62 2.78 -16.79 6.71
CA GLN A 62 1.39 -17.02 7.13
C GLN A 62 0.53 -15.76 7.01
N CYS A 63 0.72 -15.02 5.93
CA CYS A 63 -0.06 -13.83 5.60
C CYS A 63 -1.15 -14.18 4.59
N TRP A 64 -2.28 -13.50 4.69
CA TRP A 64 -3.34 -13.59 3.69
C TRP A 64 -3.98 -12.23 3.46
N ILE A 65 -4.17 -11.89 2.20
CA ILE A 65 -4.90 -10.70 1.77
C ILE A 65 -6.03 -11.16 0.86
N GLU A 66 -7.26 -10.80 1.21
CA GLU A 66 -8.40 -11.06 0.35
C GLU A 66 -8.45 -10.07 -0.81
N ALA A 67 -8.70 -10.58 -2.00
CA ALA A 67 -8.96 -9.75 -3.16
C ALA A 67 -10.38 -9.15 -3.07
N PRO A 68 -10.64 -7.96 -3.62
CA PRO A 68 -9.67 -7.11 -4.31
C PRO A 68 -8.77 -6.31 -3.36
N PHE A 69 -7.56 -6.01 -3.85
CA PHE A 69 -6.57 -5.21 -3.14
C PHE A 69 -5.93 -4.21 -4.12
N HIS A 70 -5.67 -2.99 -3.66
CA HIS A 70 -5.04 -1.96 -4.47
C HIS A 70 -3.93 -1.26 -3.69
N CYS A 71 -2.88 -0.87 -4.40
CA CYS A 71 -1.80 -0.04 -3.86
C CYS A 71 -1.25 0.85 -4.99
N ASP A 72 -0.43 1.85 -4.62
CA ASP A 72 0.23 2.70 -5.62
C ASP A 72 1.44 2.03 -6.25
N TYR A 73 2.38 1.59 -5.44
CA TYR A 73 3.65 1.00 -5.87
C TYR A 73 3.84 -0.44 -5.38
N GLY A 74 3.38 -0.73 -4.19
CA GLY A 74 3.58 -2.00 -3.51
C GLY A 74 4.97 -2.14 -2.88
N THR A 75 6.00 -1.63 -3.54
CA THR A 75 7.41 -1.76 -3.11
C THR A 75 7.72 -1.07 -1.79
N GLN A 76 6.92 -0.11 -1.36
CA GLN A 76 7.08 0.60 -0.10
C GLN A 76 6.22 0.02 1.04
N ILE A 77 5.61 -1.13 0.82
CA ILE A 77 4.82 -1.83 1.82
C ILE A 77 5.66 -2.95 2.42
N THR A 78 5.78 -2.94 3.74
CA THR A 78 6.45 -3.99 4.51
C THR A 78 5.46 -4.57 5.51
N ILE A 79 5.24 -5.88 5.46
CA ILE A 79 4.26 -6.59 6.28
C ILE A 79 4.99 -7.69 7.06
N GLY A 80 4.74 -7.76 8.36
CA GLY A 80 5.27 -8.80 9.24
C GLY A 80 4.58 -10.15 9.05
N ASP A 81 4.76 -11.04 10.03
CA ASP A 81 4.18 -12.39 10.00
C ASP A 81 2.73 -12.40 10.49
N HIS A 82 1.96 -13.40 10.06
CA HIS A 82 0.57 -13.62 10.48
C HIS A 82 -0.35 -12.41 10.23
N PHE A 83 -0.18 -11.77 9.09
CA PHE A 83 -1.02 -10.65 8.69
C PHE A 83 -2.27 -11.14 7.96
N PHE A 84 -3.40 -10.51 8.26
CA PHE A 84 -4.64 -10.72 7.53
C PHE A 84 -5.28 -9.39 7.14
N ALA A 85 -5.66 -9.25 5.87
CA ALA A 85 -6.48 -8.15 5.40
C ALA A 85 -7.72 -8.68 4.70
N ASN A 86 -8.87 -8.14 5.07
CA ASN A 86 -10.15 -8.50 4.46
C ASN A 86 -10.33 -7.78 3.11
N TYR A 87 -11.49 -7.93 2.50
CA TYR A 87 -11.78 -7.43 1.15
C TYR A 87 -11.63 -5.92 1.02
N ASP A 88 -11.22 -5.46 -0.16
CA ASP A 88 -11.25 -4.06 -0.58
C ASP A 88 -10.35 -3.13 0.23
N CYS A 89 -9.23 -3.63 0.71
CA CYS A 89 -8.23 -2.77 1.34
C CYS A 89 -7.43 -2.00 0.28
N ILE A 90 -7.07 -0.75 0.61
CA ILE A 90 -6.32 0.15 -0.27
C ILE A 90 -5.13 0.72 0.50
N PHE A 91 -3.91 0.48 -0.01
CA PHE A 91 -2.68 1.02 0.58
C PHE A 91 -2.02 1.96 -0.42
N LEU A 92 -2.17 3.28 -0.21
CA LEU A 92 -1.51 4.27 -1.06
C LEU A 92 -0.11 4.54 -0.52
N ASP A 93 0.85 3.81 -1.04
CA ASP A 93 2.22 3.76 -0.54
C ASP A 93 3.19 4.67 -1.29
N VAL A 94 2.90 5.96 -1.39
CA VAL A 94 3.87 6.95 -1.88
C VAL A 94 5.01 7.17 -0.85
N ALA A 95 4.73 6.89 0.43
CA ALA A 95 5.72 6.79 1.51
C ALA A 95 5.61 5.40 2.13
N PRO A 96 6.60 4.98 2.93
CA PRO A 96 6.59 3.65 3.54
C PRO A 96 5.35 3.37 4.40
N ILE A 97 4.81 2.17 4.24
CA ILE A 97 3.80 1.59 5.12
C ILE A 97 4.45 0.37 5.78
N VAL A 98 4.64 0.44 7.08
CA VAL A 98 5.28 -0.62 7.86
C VAL A 98 4.25 -1.22 8.82
N ILE A 99 3.98 -2.50 8.66
CA ILE A 99 2.99 -3.25 9.45
C ILE A 99 3.70 -4.35 10.20
N GLY A 100 3.46 -4.42 11.51
CA GLY A 100 4.06 -5.42 12.39
C GLY A 100 3.46 -6.81 12.23
N ASN A 101 3.69 -7.67 13.22
CA ASN A 101 3.21 -9.04 13.25
C ASN A 101 1.79 -9.13 13.85
N HIS A 102 1.03 -10.15 13.44
CA HIS A 102 -0.31 -10.42 13.98
C HIS A 102 -1.26 -9.23 13.88
N VAL A 103 -1.24 -8.54 12.72
CA VAL A 103 -2.13 -7.41 12.43
C VAL A 103 -3.30 -7.89 11.60
N PHE A 104 -4.51 -7.51 11.99
CA PHE A 104 -5.74 -7.84 11.27
C PHE A 104 -6.43 -6.56 10.81
N LEU A 105 -6.78 -6.52 9.52
CA LEU A 105 -7.54 -5.41 8.93
C LEU A 105 -8.91 -5.90 8.49
N GLY A 106 -9.96 -5.20 8.92
CA GLY A 106 -11.32 -5.43 8.44
C GLY A 106 -11.48 -5.00 6.97
N PRO A 107 -12.67 -5.25 6.39
CA PRO A 107 -12.94 -4.88 5.00
C PRO A 107 -12.88 -3.36 4.81
N ARG A 108 -12.43 -2.93 3.64
CA ARG A 108 -12.36 -1.52 3.25
C ARG A 108 -11.52 -0.66 4.21
N VAL A 109 -10.48 -1.23 4.80
CA VAL A 109 -9.48 -0.44 5.52
C VAL A 109 -8.57 0.23 4.51
N SER A 110 -8.36 1.52 4.67
CA SER A 110 -7.55 2.34 3.78
C SER A 110 -6.37 2.95 4.54
N LEU A 111 -5.16 2.75 4.02
CA LEU A 111 -3.93 3.33 4.56
C LEU A 111 -3.40 4.32 3.52
N TYR A 112 -3.50 5.61 3.80
CA TYR A 112 -3.15 6.66 2.86
C TYR A 112 -1.92 7.43 3.34
N THR A 113 -0.78 7.20 2.69
CA THR A 113 0.43 8.00 2.96
C THR A 113 0.48 9.27 2.12
N ALA A 114 -0.32 9.32 1.04
CA ALA A 114 -0.32 10.43 0.10
C ALA A 114 -1.10 11.63 0.64
N GLY A 115 -0.59 12.82 0.38
CA GLY A 115 -1.25 14.07 0.71
C GLY A 115 -1.00 15.14 -0.35
N HIS A 116 -1.85 16.16 -0.34
CA HIS A 116 -1.73 17.32 -1.21
C HIS A 116 -1.58 18.58 -0.37
N PRO A 117 -0.85 19.59 -0.86
CA PRO A 117 -0.74 20.88 -0.18
C PRO A 117 -2.12 21.51 0.07
N LEU A 118 -2.33 22.07 1.25
CA LEU A 118 -3.60 22.73 1.59
C LEU A 118 -3.79 24.03 0.79
N THR A 119 -2.69 24.72 0.48
CA THR A 119 -2.72 25.93 -0.33
C THR A 119 -3.03 25.58 -1.79
N ALA A 120 -4.14 26.10 -2.30
CA ALA A 120 -4.59 25.77 -3.65
C ALA A 120 -3.55 26.14 -4.73
N GLN A 121 -2.84 27.26 -4.57
CA GLN A 121 -1.81 27.69 -5.51
C GLN A 121 -0.71 26.64 -5.67
N ILE A 122 -0.24 26.02 -4.57
CA ILE A 122 0.81 24.99 -4.60
C ILE A 122 0.21 23.68 -5.10
N ARG A 123 -0.99 23.33 -4.65
CA ARG A 123 -1.68 22.11 -5.09
C ARG A 123 -1.93 22.10 -6.59
N ASN A 124 -2.26 23.26 -7.16
CA ASN A 124 -2.52 23.40 -8.59
C ASN A 124 -1.25 23.29 -9.45
N LEU A 125 -0.06 23.25 -8.85
CA LEU A 125 1.19 22.87 -9.52
C LEU A 125 1.33 21.36 -9.68
N GLU A 126 0.32 20.59 -9.21
CA GLU A 126 0.27 19.13 -9.30
C GLU A 126 1.37 18.44 -8.48
N LEU A 127 1.80 19.10 -7.41
CA LEU A 127 2.78 18.54 -6.47
C LEU A 127 2.09 17.83 -5.32
N GLU A 128 2.67 16.72 -4.90
CA GLU A 128 2.20 15.88 -3.79
C GLU A 128 3.31 15.68 -2.77
N PHE A 129 2.95 15.11 -1.63
CA PHE A 129 3.90 14.63 -0.63
C PHE A 129 3.40 13.32 -0.02
N GLY A 130 4.30 12.61 0.65
CA GLY A 130 3.95 11.41 1.42
C GLY A 130 4.48 11.49 2.83
N LYS A 131 3.74 10.88 3.77
CA LYS A 131 4.19 10.67 5.14
C LYS A 131 3.96 9.22 5.54
N PRO A 132 4.95 8.54 6.14
CA PRO A 132 4.85 7.13 6.41
C PRO A 132 3.76 6.79 7.43
N ILE A 133 3.22 5.57 7.31
CA ILE A 133 2.29 4.98 8.27
C ILE A 133 2.99 3.80 8.92
N THR A 134 2.88 3.69 10.22
CA THR A 134 3.42 2.58 10.99
C THR A 134 2.32 1.95 11.85
N ILE A 135 2.14 0.64 11.74
CA ILE A 135 1.20 -0.13 12.53
C ILE A 135 2.00 -1.16 13.32
N GLY A 136 1.88 -1.11 14.64
CA GLY A 136 2.59 -2.00 15.55
C GLY A 136 2.04 -3.44 15.55
N ASP A 137 2.66 -4.29 16.35
CA ASP A 137 2.24 -5.70 16.47
C ASP A 137 0.88 -5.83 17.15
N SER A 138 0.16 -6.89 16.79
CA SER A 138 -1.09 -7.30 17.45
C SER A 138 -2.21 -6.26 17.38
N VAL A 139 -2.23 -5.44 16.34
CA VAL A 139 -3.25 -4.42 16.11
C VAL A 139 -4.39 -5.01 15.28
N TRP A 140 -5.61 -4.72 15.68
CA TRP A 140 -6.81 -4.96 14.89
C TRP A 140 -7.46 -3.63 14.50
N ILE A 141 -7.61 -3.40 13.20
CA ILE A 141 -8.28 -2.21 12.66
C ILE A 141 -9.62 -2.67 12.08
N GLY A 142 -10.71 -2.15 12.63
CA GLY A 142 -12.06 -2.46 12.17
C GLY A 142 -12.34 -1.96 10.75
N GLY A 143 -13.35 -2.55 10.11
CA GLY A 143 -13.71 -2.21 8.74
C GLY A 143 -14.09 -0.75 8.55
N ASP A 144 -13.92 -0.26 7.33
CA ASP A 144 -14.21 1.12 6.94
C ASP A 144 -13.36 2.19 7.65
N THR A 145 -12.25 1.80 8.25
CA THR A 145 -11.31 2.74 8.88
C THR A 145 -10.36 3.31 7.84
N THR A 146 -10.13 4.61 7.90
CA THR A 146 -9.11 5.29 7.10
C THR A 146 -7.99 5.79 8.00
N VAL A 147 -6.76 5.41 7.69
CA VAL A 147 -5.55 5.88 8.38
C VAL A 147 -4.88 6.93 7.50
N LEU A 148 -4.65 8.10 8.06
CA LEU A 148 -4.15 9.26 7.32
C LEU A 148 -2.61 9.32 7.32
N PRO A 149 -2.02 10.16 6.43
CA PRO A 149 -0.57 10.29 6.32
C PRO A 149 0.11 10.61 7.65
N GLY A 150 1.21 9.93 7.93
CA GLY A 150 2.04 10.17 9.11
C GLY A 150 1.53 9.57 10.42
N VAL A 151 0.45 8.79 10.39
CA VAL A 151 -0.13 8.20 11.61
C VAL A 151 0.65 6.95 12.02
N THR A 152 0.90 6.84 13.31
CA THR A 152 1.43 5.63 13.96
C THR A 152 0.36 5.05 14.88
N ILE A 153 0.09 3.75 14.72
CA ILE A 153 -0.82 3.01 15.60
C ILE A 153 0.03 2.02 16.40
N GLY A 154 0.01 2.18 17.72
CA GLY A 154 0.75 1.33 18.64
C GLY A 154 0.13 -0.06 18.82
N PRO A 155 0.89 -0.97 19.43
CA PRO A 155 0.42 -2.31 19.72
C PRO A 155 -0.66 -2.35 20.79
#